data_d7ca4a290623bb6cd80e0d19f4d15d98
#
_entry.id   d7ca4a290623bb6cd80e0d19f4d15d98
#
_cell.length_a   1.000
_cell.length_b   1.000
_cell.length_c   1.000
_cell.angle_alpha   90.00
_cell.angle_beta   90.00
_cell.angle_gamma   90.00
#
_symmetry.space_group_name_H-M   'P 1'
#
loop_
_entity.id
_entity.type
_entity.pdbx_description
1 polymer ?
#
loop_
_entity_poly.entity_id
_entity_poly.type
_entity_poly.pdbx_seq_one_letter_code
_entity_poly.pdbx_strand_id
1 'polypeptide(L)'
;MKMKNAIALCVVALAGTMTAQQPVSISLPGNNVSRTTTFSDQYCSGFINKDRIASKNMIGGGIDSPDTVRYNAGDFVFIMGENLKTGDKLSVIRELRDANRYETYKGQYHMLKNVGQPYADLGHVVILGHQNNAYIGKVEFSCDAILPGDELVPIMERAQVSYEVPTKFDRFPAPNKELGARIVMAKDFDFFIGNGQKVYLNVGSKDGVKVGDYFRVTRDFSANLSSEVDALSYKSPLGDDTQRVEPMVDVGHHIPYPGHPVIKVKDFPRLALGELVVLNVTPTSSTAMVTFALQDMHAGDTAEKISGPNSVAEQK
;
A
#
# COMPACT_ATOMS: atom_id res chain seq x y z
N MET A 1 45.89 -63.64 32.56
CA MET A 1 44.60 -63.06 32.98
C MET A 1 44.58 -61.56 32.61
N LYS A 2 43.92 -61.16 31.49
CA LYS A 2 43.84 -59.77 31.02
C LYS A 2 42.43 -59.27 31.26
N MET A 3 42.30 -58.34 32.23
CA MET A 3 41.04 -57.60 32.41
C MET A 3 40.91 -56.53 31.34
N LYS A 4 39.82 -56.58 30.60
CA LYS A 4 39.39 -55.49 29.67
C LYS A 4 38.45 -54.54 30.40
N ASN A 5 38.90 -53.31 30.60
CA ASN A 5 38.06 -52.24 31.10
C ASN A 5 37.21 -51.72 29.92
N ALA A 6 35.88 -51.84 30.00
CA ALA A 6 34.92 -51.21 29.12
C ALA A 6 34.54 -49.85 29.70
N ILE A 7 34.92 -48.79 29.01
CA ILE A 7 34.50 -47.41 29.32
C ILE A 7 33.15 -47.20 28.61
N ALA A 8 32.08 -47.06 29.38
CA ALA A 8 30.78 -46.68 28.88
C ALA A 8 30.74 -45.14 28.71
N LEU A 9 30.63 -44.70 27.47
CA LEU A 9 30.47 -43.27 27.11
C LEU A 9 28.98 -42.91 27.23
N CYS A 10 28.61 -42.21 28.32
CA CYS A 10 27.27 -41.61 28.42
C CYS A 10 27.21 -40.36 27.55
N VAL A 11 26.52 -40.44 26.39
CA VAL A 11 26.15 -39.28 25.60
C VAL A 11 24.90 -38.66 26.24
N VAL A 12 25.07 -37.55 26.94
CA VAL A 12 23.95 -36.74 27.42
C VAL A 12 23.49 -35.88 26.24
N ALA A 13 22.36 -36.26 25.64
CA ALA A 13 21.69 -35.43 24.67
C ALA A 13 21.02 -34.22 25.37
N LEU A 14 21.63 -33.04 25.28
CA LEU A 14 21.00 -31.78 25.65
C LEU A 14 19.91 -31.48 24.60
N ALA A 15 18.68 -31.88 24.94
CA ALA A 15 17.51 -31.38 24.23
C ALA A 15 17.32 -29.89 24.60
N GLY A 16 17.82 -29.00 23.75
CA GLY A 16 17.54 -27.59 23.86
C GLY A 16 16.04 -27.37 23.68
N THR A 17 15.36 -27.02 24.75
CA THR A 17 13.97 -26.53 24.68
C THR A 17 14.00 -25.23 23.93
N MET A 18 13.55 -25.25 22.65
CA MET A 18 13.21 -24.04 21.93
C MET A 18 12.01 -23.41 22.67
N THR A 19 12.27 -22.41 23.49
CA THR A 19 11.22 -21.56 24.04
C THR A 19 10.58 -20.83 22.89
N ALA A 20 9.38 -21.25 22.50
CA ALA A 20 8.56 -20.51 21.55
C ALA A 20 8.39 -19.08 22.10
N GLN A 21 8.87 -18.12 21.34
CA GLN A 21 8.79 -16.71 21.69
C GLN A 21 7.30 -16.33 21.75
N GLN A 22 6.83 -15.93 22.92
CA GLN A 22 5.43 -15.53 23.07
C GLN A 22 5.17 -14.28 22.25
N PRO A 23 4.09 -14.24 21.46
CA PRO A 23 3.76 -13.06 20.67
C PRO A 23 3.52 -11.86 21.59
N VAL A 24 4.14 -10.73 21.28
CA VAL A 24 3.88 -9.45 21.94
C VAL A 24 2.60 -8.87 21.37
N SER A 25 1.44 -9.35 21.82
CA SER A 25 0.16 -8.87 21.34
C SER A 25 -0.34 -7.67 22.15
N ILE A 26 -0.84 -6.68 21.45
CA ILE A 26 -1.51 -5.50 22.01
C ILE A 26 -3.02 -5.73 21.90
N SER A 27 -3.72 -5.59 23.03
CA SER A 27 -5.18 -5.54 23.02
C SER A 27 -5.63 -4.14 22.59
N LEU A 28 -6.45 -4.07 21.55
CA LEU A 28 -6.97 -2.81 21.03
C LEU A 28 -8.36 -2.55 21.64
N PRO A 29 -8.68 -1.29 22.00
CA PRO A 29 -10.02 -0.97 22.47
C PRO A 29 -11.01 -1.11 21.30
N GLY A 30 -11.99 -1.96 21.42
CA GLY A 30 -13.05 -2.11 20.42
C GLY A 30 -13.71 -3.47 20.47
N ASN A 31 -14.93 -3.53 19.95
CA ASN A 31 -15.62 -4.77 19.66
C ASN A 31 -15.32 -5.16 18.21
N ASN A 32 -15.39 -6.44 17.89
CA ASN A 32 -15.37 -6.91 16.51
C ASN A 32 -16.60 -6.35 15.78
N VAL A 33 -16.46 -5.16 15.21
CA VAL A 33 -17.51 -4.55 14.40
C VAL A 33 -17.16 -4.81 12.96
N SER A 34 -17.96 -5.63 12.29
CA SER A 34 -17.88 -5.75 10.84
C SER A 34 -18.29 -4.42 10.22
N ARG A 35 -17.44 -3.91 9.35
CA ARG A 35 -17.65 -2.68 8.58
C ARG A 35 -17.74 -3.03 7.11
N THR A 36 -18.39 -2.19 6.34
CA THR A 36 -18.50 -2.36 4.90
C THR A 36 -17.94 -1.14 4.21
N THR A 37 -17.21 -1.36 3.13
CA THR A 37 -16.67 -0.28 2.31
C THR A 37 -17.79 0.56 1.70
N THR A 38 -17.58 1.85 1.67
CA THR A 38 -18.50 2.81 1.05
C THR A 38 -18.40 2.75 -0.49
N PHE A 39 -19.37 3.33 -1.18
CA PHE A 39 -19.30 3.50 -2.63
C PHE A 39 -18.04 4.28 -3.04
N SER A 40 -17.70 5.32 -2.30
CA SER A 40 -16.49 6.11 -2.54
C SER A 40 -15.20 5.28 -2.32
N ASP A 41 -15.17 4.40 -1.32
CA ASP A 41 -14.00 3.52 -1.12
C ASP A 41 -13.77 2.60 -2.32
N GLN A 42 -14.82 2.20 -2.99
CA GLN A 42 -14.76 1.33 -4.16
C GLN A 42 -14.40 2.09 -5.42
N TYR A 43 -15.16 3.13 -5.76
CA TYR A 43 -15.09 3.81 -7.05
C TYR A 43 -14.18 5.03 -7.08
N CYS A 44 -13.57 5.41 -5.94
CA CYS A 44 -12.54 6.45 -5.87
C CYS A 44 -11.18 5.89 -5.43
N SER A 45 -10.97 4.59 -5.51
CA SER A 45 -9.75 3.97 -4.99
C SER A 45 -8.57 4.05 -5.94
N GLY A 46 -8.80 4.28 -7.22
CA GLY A 46 -7.79 4.16 -8.26
C GLY A 46 -7.33 2.71 -8.48
N PHE A 47 -6.44 2.51 -9.42
CA PHE A 47 -5.88 1.20 -9.73
C PHE A 47 -4.57 1.32 -10.54
N ILE A 48 -3.81 0.24 -10.60
CA ILE A 48 -2.69 0.12 -11.55
C ILE A 48 -3.08 -0.93 -12.58
N ASN A 49 -2.97 -0.61 -13.87
CA ASN A 49 -3.18 -1.57 -14.95
C ASN A 49 -1.87 -1.91 -15.64
N LYS A 50 -1.67 -3.19 -15.97
CA LYS A 50 -0.42 -3.64 -16.59
C LYS A 50 -0.11 -2.93 -17.88
N ASP A 51 -1.10 -2.85 -18.73
CA ASP A 51 -1.00 -2.19 -20.03
C ASP A 51 -1.65 -0.81 -19.96
N ARG A 52 -1.11 0.11 -20.73
CA ARG A 52 -1.73 1.43 -20.83
C ARG A 52 -3.13 1.30 -21.44
N ILE A 53 -4.10 1.92 -20.79
CA ILE A 53 -5.46 2.01 -21.31
C ILE A 53 -5.43 3.02 -22.45
N ALA A 54 -5.88 2.58 -23.61
CA ALA A 54 -6.04 3.47 -24.76
C ALA A 54 -7.54 3.66 -25.00
N SER A 55 -8.10 4.72 -24.45
CA SER A 55 -9.47 5.11 -24.76
C SER A 55 -9.51 6.08 -25.94
N LYS A 56 -10.51 5.91 -26.80
CA LYS A 56 -10.83 6.88 -27.85
C LYS A 56 -11.83 7.92 -27.38
N ASN A 57 -12.41 7.70 -26.21
CA ASN A 57 -13.45 8.55 -25.63
C ASN A 57 -12.82 9.38 -24.51
N MET A 58 -13.00 10.70 -24.56
CA MET A 58 -12.43 11.63 -23.60
C MET A 58 -13.34 12.82 -23.35
N ILE A 59 -13.19 13.44 -22.19
CA ILE A 59 -13.82 14.71 -21.87
C ILE A 59 -13.21 15.81 -22.74
N GLY A 60 -14.03 16.49 -23.52
CA GLY A 60 -13.60 17.60 -24.38
C GLY A 60 -13.82 18.97 -23.75
N GLY A 61 -14.77 19.07 -22.83
CA GLY A 61 -15.15 20.32 -22.19
C GLY A 61 -16.49 20.20 -21.47
N GLY A 62 -17.09 21.30 -21.13
CA GLY A 62 -18.42 21.35 -20.53
C GLY A 62 -19.22 22.57 -21.00
N ILE A 63 -20.44 22.75 -20.51
CA ILE A 63 -21.34 23.85 -20.89
C ILE A 63 -20.70 25.22 -20.63
N ASP A 64 -19.97 25.32 -19.51
CA ASP A 64 -19.35 26.57 -19.08
C ASP A 64 -17.90 26.74 -19.60
N SER A 65 -17.50 25.92 -20.58
CA SER A 65 -16.19 26.10 -21.23
C SER A 65 -16.19 27.33 -22.16
N PRO A 66 -15.12 28.16 -22.19
CA PRO A 66 -13.80 27.92 -21.51
C PRO A 66 -13.70 28.46 -20.09
N ASP A 67 -14.71 29.10 -19.52
CA ASP A 67 -14.64 29.75 -18.21
C ASP A 67 -14.39 28.74 -17.06
N THR A 68 -14.95 27.56 -17.19
CA THR A 68 -14.68 26.43 -16.28
C THR A 68 -14.09 25.25 -17.04
N VAL A 69 -13.04 24.70 -16.48
CA VAL A 69 -12.34 23.48 -16.96
C VAL A 69 -12.29 22.39 -15.89
N ARG A 70 -13.09 22.51 -14.85
CA ARG A 70 -13.19 21.54 -13.73
C ARG A 70 -14.66 21.18 -13.55
N TYR A 71 -14.98 19.91 -13.77
CA TYR A 71 -16.35 19.42 -13.72
C TYR A 71 -16.52 18.45 -12.54
N ASN A 72 -17.66 18.54 -11.89
CA ASN A 72 -18.03 17.76 -10.73
C ASN A 72 -19.42 17.12 -10.90
N ALA A 73 -19.85 16.35 -9.94
CA ALA A 73 -21.18 15.75 -9.95
C ALA A 73 -22.28 16.78 -10.18
N GLY A 74 -23.13 16.51 -11.16
CA GLY A 74 -24.22 17.40 -11.61
C GLY A 74 -23.92 18.15 -12.89
N ASP A 75 -22.64 18.37 -13.24
CA ASP A 75 -22.24 19.14 -14.41
C ASP A 75 -22.50 18.39 -15.71
N PHE A 76 -22.74 19.16 -16.79
CA PHE A 76 -22.83 18.61 -18.13
C PHE A 76 -21.49 18.78 -18.84
N VAL A 77 -21.07 17.71 -19.49
CA VAL A 77 -19.79 17.66 -20.21
C VAL A 77 -19.98 17.27 -21.67
N PHE A 78 -19.11 17.78 -22.52
CA PHE A 78 -18.99 17.37 -23.90
C PHE A 78 -17.92 16.29 -24.01
N ILE A 79 -18.26 15.21 -24.70
CA ILE A 79 -17.40 14.04 -24.83
C ILE A 79 -17.04 13.89 -26.30
N MET A 80 -15.74 13.84 -26.54
CA MET A 80 -15.18 13.53 -27.86
C MET A 80 -14.93 12.01 -27.90
N GLY A 81 -15.36 11.37 -28.98
CA GLY A 81 -15.18 9.93 -29.09
C GLY A 81 -16.07 9.27 -30.11
N GLU A 82 -16.19 7.96 -30.02
CA GLU A 82 -16.94 7.15 -30.98
C GLU A 82 -17.67 5.99 -30.26
N ASN A 83 -18.70 5.48 -30.95
CA ASN A 83 -19.42 4.26 -30.55
C ASN A 83 -20.14 4.34 -29.18
N LEU A 84 -20.52 5.54 -28.72
CA LEU A 84 -21.32 5.71 -27.51
C LEU A 84 -22.80 5.78 -27.81
N LYS A 85 -23.62 5.34 -26.89
CA LYS A 85 -25.08 5.36 -26.97
C LYS A 85 -25.70 6.15 -25.82
N THR A 86 -26.83 6.74 -26.04
CA THR A 86 -27.63 7.34 -24.97
C THR A 86 -27.95 6.31 -23.89
N GLY A 87 -27.67 6.65 -22.66
CA GLY A 87 -27.83 5.77 -21.49
C GLY A 87 -26.58 5.01 -21.10
N ASP A 88 -25.53 5.02 -21.93
CA ASP A 88 -24.25 4.40 -21.56
C ASP A 88 -23.67 5.09 -20.32
N LYS A 89 -23.20 4.28 -19.36
CA LYS A 89 -22.50 4.74 -18.16
C LYS A 89 -21.04 4.41 -18.28
N LEU A 90 -20.20 5.40 -18.05
CA LEU A 90 -18.74 5.30 -18.21
C LEU A 90 -18.03 5.79 -16.97
N SER A 91 -16.93 5.14 -16.62
CA SER A 91 -15.96 5.64 -15.63
C SER A 91 -15.06 6.67 -16.30
N VAL A 92 -14.80 7.75 -15.57
CA VAL A 92 -13.79 8.75 -15.95
C VAL A 92 -12.50 8.42 -15.21
N ILE A 93 -11.43 8.27 -15.95
CA ILE A 93 -10.11 7.94 -15.42
C ILE A 93 -9.05 8.91 -15.89
N ARG A 94 -7.99 9.06 -15.11
CA ARG A 94 -6.81 9.85 -15.46
C ARG A 94 -5.53 9.06 -15.22
N GLU A 95 -4.67 9.04 -16.22
CA GLU A 95 -3.32 8.49 -16.07
C GLU A 95 -2.54 9.32 -15.03
N LEU A 96 -2.09 8.67 -13.96
CA LEU A 96 -1.32 9.33 -12.93
C LEU A 96 0.17 9.37 -13.31
N ARG A 97 0.76 10.56 -13.19
CA ARG A 97 2.19 10.79 -13.35
C ARG A 97 2.66 11.62 -12.17
N ASP A 98 3.68 11.13 -11.48
CA ASP A 98 4.31 11.93 -10.43
C ASP A 98 4.99 13.16 -11.07
N ALA A 99 4.50 14.33 -10.71
CA ALA A 99 5.04 15.61 -11.17
C ALA A 99 6.48 15.83 -10.68
N ASN A 100 6.81 15.31 -9.52
CA ASN A 100 8.11 15.53 -8.88
C ASN A 100 9.18 14.57 -9.39
N ARG A 101 8.81 13.44 -9.96
CA ARG A 101 9.71 12.40 -10.49
C ARG A 101 10.74 11.87 -9.48
N TYR A 102 10.40 11.88 -8.20
CA TYR A 102 11.23 11.32 -7.14
C TYR A 102 10.73 9.93 -6.74
N GLU A 103 11.66 9.02 -6.57
CA GLU A 103 11.37 7.74 -5.92
C GLU A 103 11.18 7.96 -4.42
N THR A 104 10.08 7.48 -3.86
CA THR A 104 9.86 7.47 -2.41
C THR A 104 10.69 6.39 -1.72
N TYR A 105 11.08 5.35 -2.47
CA TYR A 105 12.04 4.34 -2.05
C TYR A 105 12.85 3.84 -3.26
N LYS A 106 14.03 3.35 -3.01
CA LYS A 106 14.95 2.89 -4.06
C LYS A 106 14.35 1.75 -4.89
N GLY A 107 14.23 1.97 -6.19
CA GLY A 107 13.70 0.98 -7.15
C GLY A 107 12.20 1.06 -7.37
N GLN A 108 11.50 2.07 -6.86
CA GLN A 108 10.07 2.26 -7.05
C GLN A 108 9.68 2.33 -8.54
N TYR A 109 10.41 3.10 -9.33
CA TYR A 109 10.12 3.21 -10.78
C TYR A 109 10.32 1.88 -11.51
N HIS A 110 11.32 1.10 -11.12
CA HIS A 110 11.50 -0.23 -11.69
C HIS A 110 10.31 -1.15 -11.34
N MET A 111 9.83 -1.07 -10.11
CA MET A 111 8.66 -1.82 -9.67
C MET A 111 7.40 -1.37 -10.41
N LEU A 112 7.14 -0.05 -10.50
CA LEU A 112 6.01 0.50 -11.26
C LEU A 112 6.01 0.05 -12.71
N LYS A 113 7.18 0.07 -13.38
CA LYS A 113 7.32 -0.43 -14.75
C LYS A 113 6.92 -1.90 -14.88
N ASN A 114 7.17 -2.71 -13.86
CA ASN A 114 6.80 -4.13 -13.86
C ASN A 114 5.33 -4.34 -13.53
N VAL A 115 4.76 -3.53 -12.65
CA VAL A 115 3.36 -3.61 -12.21
C VAL A 115 2.41 -2.99 -13.23
N GLY A 116 2.72 -1.81 -13.74
CA GLY A 116 1.93 -1.12 -14.75
C GLY A 116 1.80 0.38 -14.53
N GLN A 117 0.83 0.97 -15.25
CA GLN A 117 0.50 2.39 -15.20
C GLN A 117 -0.59 2.66 -14.15
N PRO A 118 -0.35 3.59 -13.20
CA PRO A 118 -1.38 4.01 -12.25
C PRO A 118 -2.43 4.92 -12.89
N TYR A 119 -3.68 4.75 -12.45
CA TYR A 119 -4.84 5.55 -12.84
C TYR A 119 -5.62 6.03 -11.61
N ALA A 120 -6.07 7.28 -11.65
CA ALA A 120 -7.09 7.78 -10.74
C ALA A 120 -8.47 7.42 -11.27
N ASP A 121 -9.39 7.03 -10.40
CA ASP A 121 -10.82 7.03 -10.67
C ASP A 121 -11.35 8.44 -10.35
N LEU A 122 -11.93 9.13 -11.32
CA LEU A 122 -12.40 10.50 -11.15
C LEU A 122 -13.92 10.61 -11.00
N GLY A 123 -14.66 9.62 -11.47
CA GLY A 123 -16.10 9.61 -11.37
C GLY A 123 -16.80 8.83 -12.46
N HIS A 124 -18.11 9.04 -12.55
CA HIS A 124 -18.97 8.40 -13.55
C HIS A 124 -19.76 9.43 -14.34
N VAL A 125 -19.90 9.17 -15.63
CA VAL A 125 -20.67 9.98 -16.56
C VAL A 125 -21.71 9.10 -17.25
N VAL A 126 -22.93 9.63 -17.42
CA VAL A 126 -23.98 9.02 -18.25
C VAL A 126 -24.13 9.81 -19.56
N ILE A 127 -24.22 9.11 -20.68
CA ILE A 127 -24.43 9.70 -21.99
C ILE A 127 -25.92 10.06 -22.15
N LEU A 128 -26.21 11.32 -22.42
CA LEU A 128 -27.56 11.82 -22.60
C LEU A 128 -27.97 11.90 -24.05
N GLY A 129 -27.02 12.11 -24.98
CA GLY A 129 -27.28 12.23 -26.39
C GLY A 129 -26.04 12.54 -27.21
N HIS A 130 -26.24 12.76 -28.50
CA HIS A 130 -25.18 13.11 -29.43
C HIS A 130 -25.68 14.29 -30.30
N GLN A 131 -24.85 15.30 -30.44
CA GLN A 131 -25.15 16.48 -31.28
C GLN A 131 -23.86 16.95 -31.97
N ASN A 132 -23.96 17.21 -33.25
CA ASN A 132 -22.82 17.52 -34.09
C ASN A 132 -21.75 16.39 -33.97
N ASN A 133 -20.54 16.74 -33.58
CA ASN A 133 -19.41 15.81 -33.44
C ASN A 133 -19.08 15.47 -31.97
N ALA A 134 -19.99 15.76 -31.04
CA ALA A 134 -19.77 15.51 -29.60
C ALA A 134 -20.95 14.79 -28.96
N TYR A 135 -20.68 13.95 -28.00
CA TYR A 135 -21.71 13.43 -27.10
C TYR A 135 -21.90 14.39 -25.93
N ILE A 136 -23.13 14.46 -25.46
CA ILE A 136 -23.49 15.21 -24.25
C ILE A 136 -23.60 14.21 -23.12
N GLY A 137 -22.80 14.40 -22.07
CA GLY A 137 -22.82 13.59 -20.85
C GLY A 137 -23.17 14.42 -19.62
N LYS A 138 -23.65 13.75 -18.58
CA LYS A 138 -23.85 14.33 -17.26
C LYS A 138 -22.98 13.57 -16.27
N VAL A 139 -22.25 14.28 -15.43
CA VAL A 139 -21.48 13.70 -14.34
C VAL A 139 -22.46 13.26 -13.25
N GLU A 140 -22.61 11.94 -13.06
CA GLU A 140 -23.47 11.38 -12.01
C GLU A 140 -22.78 11.38 -10.64
N PHE A 141 -21.47 11.15 -10.64
CA PHE A 141 -20.66 11.03 -9.43
C PHE A 141 -19.23 11.49 -9.73
N SER A 142 -18.58 12.18 -8.80
CA SER A 142 -17.18 12.58 -8.91
C SER A 142 -16.41 12.32 -7.62
N CYS A 143 -15.20 11.81 -7.77
CA CYS A 143 -14.21 11.62 -6.71
C CYS A 143 -13.29 12.82 -6.58
N ASP A 144 -13.01 13.45 -7.71
CA ASP A 144 -12.17 14.62 -7.87
C ASP A 144 -12.64 15.39 -9.11
N ALA A 145 -12.10 16.58 -9.33
CA ALA A 145 -12.41 17.39 -10.48
C ALA A 145 -12.06 16.68 -11.80
N ILE A 146 -13.04 16.51 -12.65
CA ILE A 146 -12.89 15.99 -14.01
C ILE A 146 -12.40 17.13 -14.91
N LEU A 147 -11.44 16.85 -15.77
CA LEU A 147 -10.79 17.84 -16.65
C LEU A 147 -10.94 17.44 -18.12
N PRO A 148 -10.84 18.40 -19.05
CA PRO A 148 -10.66 18.09 -20.46
C PRO A 148 -9.43 17.19 -20.67
N GLY A 149 -9.59 16.14 -21.49
CA GLY A 149 -8.56 15.12 -21.73
C GLY A 149 -8.64 13.89 -20.83
N ASP A 150 -9.48 13.88 -19.79
CA ASP A 150 -9.72 12.68 -18.99
C ASP A 150 -10.41 11.61 -19.85
N GLU A 151 -9.96 10.37 -19.71
CA GLU A 151 -10.40 9.25 -20.52
C GLU A 151 -11.67 8.61 -19.97
N LEU A 152 -12.51 8.13 -20.88
CA LEU A 152 -13.76 7.45 -20.56
C LEU A 152 -13.65 5.98 -20.92
N VAL A 153 -13.94 5.11 -19.97
CA VAL A 153 -13.90 3.65 -20.11
C VAL A 153 -15.20 3.02 -19.60
N PRO A 154 -15.56 1.81 -20.04
CA PRO A 154 -16.70 1.12 -19.46
C PRO A 154 -16.55 0.99 -17.94
N ILE A 155 -17.66 1.13 -17.21
CA ILE A 155 -17.65 0.95 -15.75
C ILE A 155 -17.23 -0.49 -15.43
N MET A 156 -16.22 -0.62 -14.58
CA MET A 156 -15.88 -1.89 -13.96
C MET A 156 -16.67 -2.02 -12.66
N GLU A 157 -17.60 -2.98 -12.62
CA GLU A 157 -18.37 -3.27 -11.42
C GLU A 157 -17.42 -3.70 -10.29
N ARG A 158 -17.59 -3.10 -9.12
CA ARG A 158 -16.79 -3.38 -7.92
C ARG A 158 -17.69 -3.85 -6.79
N ALA A 159 -17.35 -5.00 -6.25
CA ALA A 159 -18.11 -5.59 -5.14
C ALA A 159 -17.86 -4.83 -3.83
N GLN A 160 -18.89 -4.73 -3.01
CA GLN A 160 -18.73 -4.28 -1.63
C GLN A 160 -17.87 -5.28 -0.84
N VAL A 161 -16.96 -4.76 -0.04
CA VAL A 161 -16.08 -5.54 0.81
C VAL A 161 -16.46 -5.31 2.26
N SER A 162 -16.81 -6.38 2.95
CA SER A 162 -16.94 -6.34 4.41
C SER A 162 -15.59 -6.60 5.03
N TYR A 163 -15.24 -5.84 6.07
CA TYR A 163 -13.97 -5.98 6.78
C TYR A 163 -14.14 -5.78 8.28
N GLU A 164 -13.21 -6.32 9.03
CA GLU A 164 -13.16 -6.16 10.47
C GLU A 164 -11.85 -5.48 10.87
N VAL A 165 -11.89 -4.75 11.98
CA VAL A 165 -10.70 -4.18 12.60
C VAL A 165 -10.21 -5.17 13.65
N PRO A 166 -8.91 -5.48 13.73
CA PRO A 166 -8.40 -6.43 14.70
C PRO A 166 -8.62 -5.95 16.14
N THR A 167 -9.00 -6.86 17.03
CA THR A 167 -9.09 -6.60 18.49
C THR A 167 -7.80 -6.95 19.21
N LYS A 168 -6.99 -7.80 18.59
CA LYS A 168 -5.64 -8.13 19.04
C LYS A 168 -4.69 -8.01 17.87
N PHE A 169 -3.55 -7.42 18.09
CA PHE A 169 -2.57 -7.19 17.04
C PHE A 169 -1.18 -7.57 17.55
N ASP A 170 -0.54 -8.51 16.83
CA ASP A 170 0.85 -8.88 17.10
C ASP A 170 1.76 -7.85 16.43
N ARG A 171 2.49 -7.11 17.26
CA ARG A 171 3.39 -6.05 16.81
C ARG A 171 4.71 -6.56 16.23
N PHE A 172 5.12 -7.75 16.60
CA PHE A 172 6.41 -8.37 16.20
C PHE A 172 6.19 -9.76 15.61
N PRO A 173 5.37 -9.91 14.57
CA PRO A 173 5.02 -11.21 14.03
C PRO A 173 6.25 -11.87 13.40
N ALA A 174 6.35 -13.18 13.56
CA ALA A 174 7.29 -13.96 12.78
C ALA A 174 6.91 -13.87 11.27
N PRO A 175 7.90 -13.93 10.34
CA PRO A 175 7.60 -14.03 8.91
C PRO A 175 6.69 -15.23 8.64
N ASN A 176 5.59 -14.99 7.91
CA ASN A 176 4.78 -16.08 7.43
C ASN A 176 5.33 -16.58 6.07
N LYS A 177 4.86 -17.74 5.62
CA LYS A 177 5.25 -18.31 4.33
C LYS A 177 4.23 -18.02 3.23
N GLU A 178 3.26 -17.16 3.53
CA GLU A 178 2.22 -16.77 2.61
C GLU A 178 2.72 -15.77 1.56
N LEU A 179 1.83 -15.39 0.66
CA LEU A 179 2.16 -14.45 -0.41
C LEU A 179 2.68 -13.12 0.17
N GLY A 180 3.92 -12.80 -0.20
CA GLY A 180 4.55 -11.51 0.10
C GLY A 180 4.26 -10.49 -0.98
N ALA A 181 4.01 -9.26 -0.58
CA ALA A 181 3.77 -8.11 -1.44
C ALA A 181 4.57 -6.90 -0.95
N ARG A 182 4.56 -5.84 -1.74
CA ARG A 182 5.12 -4.55 -1.37
C ARG A 182 4.13 -3.43 -1.73
N ILE A 183 4.03 -2.43 -0.88
CA ILE A 183 3.31 -1.20 -1.19
C ILE A 183 4.11 -0.45 -2.27
N VAL A 184 3.54 -0.35 -3.47
CA VAL A 184 4.21 0.31 -4.60
C VAL A 184 4.09 1.82 -4.48
N MET A 185 2.90 2.29 -4.15
CA MET A 185 2.59 3.69 -3.90
C MET A 185 1.26 3.81 -3.15
N ALA A 186 1.01 4.95 -2.55
CA ALA A 186 -0.30 5.33 -2.05
C ALA A 186 -1.13 6.03 -3.12
N LYS A 187 -2.45 6.02 -2.96
CA LYS A 187 -3.33 6.89 -3.73
C LYS A 187 -2.91 8.35 -3.48
N ASP A 188 -2.99 9.18 -4.52
CA ASP A 188 -2.67 10.61 -4.46
C ASP A 188 -1.21 10.93 -4.07
N PHE A 189 -0.31 9.93 -4.18
CA PHE A 189 1.12 10.04 -3.82
C PHE A 189 1.38 10.39 -2.35
N ASP A 190 0.44 10.05 -1.46
CA ASP A 190 0.59 10.29 -0.03
C ASP A 190 1.87 9.64 0.52
N PHE A 191 2.57 10.39 1.35
CA PHE A 191 3.82 9.95 1.97
C PHE A 191 3.55 9.12 3.23
N PHE A 192 2.60 9.58 4.06
CA PHE A 192 2.18 8.91 5.28
C PHE A 192 0.81 8.28 5.06
N ILE A 193 0.73 6.99 5.27
CA ILE A 193 -0.45 6.20 4.97
C ILE A 193 -1.07 5.72 6.29
N GLY A 194 -2.31 6.08 6.52
CA GLY A 194 -3.08 5.75 7.72
C GLY A 194 -4.44 5.11 7.41
N ASN A 195 -5.27 4.97 8.44
CA ASN A 195 -6.59 4.36 8.34
C ASN A 195 -7.46 4.96 7.23
N GLY A 196 -8.10 4.10 6.44
CA GLY A 196 -8.99 4.48 5.35
C GLY A 196 -8.30 4.87 4.04
N GLN A 197 -6.99 5.12 4.06
CA GLN A 197 -6.24 5.44 2.85
C GLN A 197 -6.05 4.19 1.97
N LYS A 198 -5.84 4.43 0.67
CA LYS A 198 -5.70 3.38 -0.35
C LYS A 198 -4.27 3.27 -0.80
N VAL A 199 -3.82 2.04 -0.99
CA VAL A 199 -2.47 1.70 -1.43
C VAL A 199 -2.53 0.70 -2.57
N TYR A 200 -1.48 0.66 -3.36
CA TYR A 200 -1.34 -0.29 -4.45
C TYR A 200 -0.23 -1.28 -4.13
N LEU A 201 -0.56 -2.57 -4.25
CA LEU A 201 0.37 -3.68 -4.03
C LEU A 201 0.87 -4.23 -5.36
N ASN A 202 2.11 -4.75 -5.38
CA ASN A 202 2.74 -5.35 -6.56
C ASN A 202 2.33 -6.80 -6.82
N VAL A 203 1.20 -7.23 -6.28
CA VAL A 203 0.61 -8.57 -6.48
C VAL A 203 -0.83 -8.43 -6.94
N GLY A 204 -1.24 -9.33 -7.82
CA GLY A 204 -2.56 -9.27 -8.46
C GLY A 204 -3.22 -10.64 -8.60
N SER A 205 -4.19 -10.74 -9.52
CA SER A 205 -4.92 -11.99 -9.74
C SER A 205 -4.02 -13.12 -10.25
N LYS A 206 -2.91 -12.81 -10.93
CA LYS A 206 -1.91 -13.80 -11.36
C LYS A 206 -1.20 -14.46 -10.19
N ASP A 207 -1.12 -13.76 -9.07
CA ASP A 207 -0.51 -14.24 -7.83
C ASP A 207 -1.55 -14.84 -6.87
N GLY A 208 -2.80 -14.97 -7.32
CA GLY A 208 -3.90 -15.56 -6.56
C GLY A 208 -4.56 -14.60 -5.56
N VAL A 209 -4.33 -13.28 -5.69
CA VAL A 209 -5.01 -12.26 -4.88
C VAL A 209 -6.46 -12.12 -5.31
N LYS A 210 -7.35 -11.97 -4.34
CA LYS A 210 -8.79 -11.78 -4.54
C LYS A 210 -9.29 -10.57 -3.75
N VAL A 211 -10.39 -9.99 -4.20
CA VAL A 211 -11.12 -8.96 -3.45
C VAL A 211 -11.54 -9.53 -2.10
N GLY A 212 -11.31 -8.77 -1.03
CA GLY A 212 -11.54 -9.19 0.35
C GLY A 212 -10.36 -9.89 1.03
N ASP A 213 -9.28 -10.19 0.31
CA ASP A 213 -8.06 -10.72 0.94
C ASP A 213 -7.45 -9.68 1.90
N TYR A 214 -6.87 -10.18 2.98
CA TYR A 214 -6.19 -9.35 3.97
C TYR A 214 -4.68 -9.45 3.84
N PHE A 215 -4.01 -8.33 4.11
CA PHE A 215 -2.55 -8.25 4.21
C PHE A 215 -2.16 -7.54 5.50
N ARG A 216 -1.13 -8.04 6.17
CA ARG A 216 -0.46 -7.37 7.27
C ARG A 216 0.74 -6.61 6.72
N VAL A 217 0.81 -5.32 7.02
CA VAL A 217 1.95 -4.49 6.62
C VAL A 217 3.02 -4.56 7.68
N THR A 218 4.25 -4.80 7.24
CA THR A 218 5.42 -4.91 8.11
C THR A 218 6.57 -4.06 7.58
N ARG A 219 7.38 -3.57 8.49
CA ARG A 219 8.62 -2.86 8.20
C ARG A 219 9.80 -3.61 8.78
N ASP A 220 10.75 -3.95 7.91
CA ASP A 220 11.99 -4.61 8.28
C ASP A 220 13.11 -3.57 8.36
N PHE A 221 13.84 -3.57 9.46
CA PHE A 221 15.06 -2.80 9.56
C PHE A 221 16.19 -3.56 8.83
N SER A 222 16.24 -3.42 7.52
CA SER A 222 17.29 -4.07 6.74
C SER A 222 18.63 -3.34 6.92
N ALA A 223 19.72 -4.10 6.96
CA ALA A 223 21.07 -3.53 7.05
C ALA A 223 21.40 -2.54 5.91
N ASN A 224 20.67 -2.64 4.81
CA ASN A 224 20.92 -1.79 3.66
C ASN A 224 20.17 -0.45 3.71
N LEU A 225 19.21 -0.28 4.64
CA LEU A 225 18.36 0.94 4.71
C LEU A 225 18.11 1.52 3.30
N SER A 226 17.75 0.64 2.38
CA SER A 226 17.62 0.98 0.97
C SER A 226 16.39 1.82 0.68
N SER A 227 15.46 1.86 1.62
CA SER A 227 14.37 2.80 1.65
C SER A 227 14.86 4.11 2.25
N GLU A 228 14.79 5.20 1.51
CA GLU A 228 15.18 6.52 2.01
C GLU A 228 14.31 6.96 3.20
N VAL A 229 13.05 6.56 3.21
CA VAL A 229 12.12 6.87 4.30
C VAL A 229 12.52 6.13 5.57
N ASP A 230 12.82 4.84 5.49
CA ASP A 230 13.30 4.07 6.63
C ASP A 230 14.67 4.60 7.11
N ALA A 231 15.52 5.01 6.18
CA ALA A 231 16.80 5.62 6.50
C ALA A 231 16.64 6.97 7.19
N LEU A 232 15.68 7.79 6.78
CA LEU A 232 15.36 9.06 7.42
C LEU A 232 14.80 8.84 8.82
N SER A 233 13.84 7.93 8.98
CA SER A 233 13.26 7.60 10.28
C SER A 233 14.30 7.06 11.27
N TYR A 234 15.27 6.27 10.78
CA TYR A 234 16.34 5.73 11.60
C TYR A 234 17.41 6.79 11.94
N LYS A 235 17.74 7.66 10.98
CA LYS A 235 18.78 8.69 11.14
C LYS A 235 18.27 9.94 11.87
N SER A 236 16.98 10.18 11.89
CA SER A 236 16.38 11.35 12.53
C SER A 236 16.88 11.57 13.97
N PRO A 237 16.93 10.55 14.86
CA PRO A 237 17.48 10.71 16.18
C PRO A 237 19.00 11.03 16.22
N LEU A 238 19.72 10.70 15.15
CA LEU A 238 21.15 10.98 15.03
C LEU A 238 21.43 12.41 14.54
N GLY A 239 20.43 13.05 13.91
CA GLY A 239 20.47 14.44 13.47
C GLY A 239 19.85 15.42 14.46
N ASP A 240 19.33 14.96 15.59
CA ASP A 240 18.77 15.84 16.62
C ASP A 240 19.89 16.39 17.51
N ASP A 241 20.29 17.61 17.22
CA ASP A 241 21.35 18.35 17.92
C ASP A 241 21.05 18.60 19.39
N THR A 242 19.81 18.40 19.84
CA THR A 242 19.43 18.64 21.24
C THR A 242 19.83 17.50 22.16
N GLN A 243 20.10 16.32 21.63
CA GLN A 243 20.36 15.12 22.44
C GLN A 243 21.80 14.56 22.28
N ARG A 244 22.51 14.97 21.23
CA ARG A 244 23.91 14.59 21.01
C ARG A 244 24.67 15.79 20.49
N VAL A 245 25.47 16.36 21.38
CA VAL A 245 26.57 17.22 20.94
C VAL A 245 27.65 16.27 20.45
N GLU A 246 27.80 16.13 19.11
CA GLU A 246 29.05 15.62 18.59
C GLU A 246 30.17 16.53 19.14
N PRO A 247 31.21 15.95 19.75
CA PRO A 247 32.33 16.76 20.17
C PRO A 247 32.88 17.49 18.94
N MET A 248 32.61 18.77 18.86
CA MET A 248 33.19 19.61 17.82
C MET A 248 34.69 19.57 18.00
N VAL A 249 35.33 18.90 17.04
CA VAL A 249 36.75 18.98 16.75
C VAL A 249 37.64 18.82 17.96
N ASP A 250 38.21 17.66 18.09
CA ASP A 250 39.34 17.39 18.93
C ASP A 250 40.51 18.32 18.57
N VAL A 251 40.67 19.39 19.31
CA VAL A 251 41.82 20.27 19.22
C VAL A 251 42.99 19.60 19.98
N GLY A 252 43.42 18.43 19.51
CA GLY A 252 44.67 17.83 19.93
C GLY A 252 44.67 16.96 21.19
N HIS A 253 43.52 16.56 21.69
CA HIS A 253 43.41 15.57 22.77
C HIS A 253 42.64 14.33 22.27
N HIS A 254 43.36 13.28 21.90
CA HIS A 254 42.80 11.98 21.68
C HIS A 254 42.25 11.41 22.99
N ILE A 255 41.05 11.77 23.36
CA ILE A 255 40.26 10.94 24.21
C ILE A 255 39.79 9.78 23.32
N PRO A 256 40.20 8.53 23.55
CA PRO A 256 39.69 7.41 22.75
C PRO A 256 38.19 7.40 22.94
N TYR A 257 37.48 7.76 21.88
CA TYR A 257 36.03 7.68 21.83
C TYR A 257 35.68 6.21 22.01
N PRO A 258 34.97 5.80 23.08
CA PRO A 258 34.50 4.43 23.13
C PRO A 258 33.63 4.26 21.89
N GLY A 259 34.10 3.49 20.91
CA GLY A 259 33.44 3.34 19.64
C GLY A 259 31.96 3.10 19.90
N HIS A 260 31.10 3.82 19.16
CA HIS A 260 29.68 3.60 19.22
C HIS A 260 29.43 2.10 19.08
N PRO A 261 28.61 1.46 19.90
CA PRO A 261 28.26 0.08 19.69
C PRO A 261 27.71 -0.02 18.26
N VAL A 262 28.32 -0.89 17.46
CA VAL A 262 27.84 -1.13 16.10
C VAL A 262 26.52 -1.83 16.23
N ILE A 263 25.43 -1.03 16.19
CA ILE A 263 24.08 -1.56 16.21
C ILE A 263 23.85 -2.17 14.83
N LYS A 264 23.71 -3.47 14.77
CA LYS A 264 23.34 -4.17 13.53
C LYS A 264 21.83 -4.08 13.38
N VAL A 265 21.37 -3.17 12.56
CA VAL A 265 19.94 -2.92 12.30
C VAL A 265 19.18 -4.18 11.86
N LYS A 266 19.87 -5.10 11.16
CA LYS A 266 19.31 -6.39 10.75
C LYS A 266 18.92 -7.32 11.92
N ASP A 267 19.42 -7.06 13.11
CA ASP A 267 19.14 -7.85 14.29
C ASP A 267 17.89 -7.33 15.04
N PHE A 268 17.29 -6.22 14.56
CA PHE A 268 16.03 -5.73 15.11
C PHE A 268 14.85 -6.58 14.65
N PRO A 269 13.86 -6.80 15.54
CA PRO A 269 12.64 -7.47 15.13
C PRO A 269 11.90 -6.60 14.11
N ARG A 270 11.28 -7.23 13.12
CA ARG A 270 10.40 -6.53 12.21
C ARG A 270 9.15 -6.03 12.94
N LEU A 271 8.63 -4.89 12.50
CA LEU A 271 7.44 -4.27 13.04
C LEU A 271 6.24 -4.54 12.16
N ALA A 272 5.12 -4.97 12.74
CA ALA A 272 3.83 -4.89 12.09
C ALA A 272 3.25 -3.48 12.31
N LEU A 273 2.82 -2.85 11.22
CA LEU A 273 2.33 -1.47 11.19
C LEU A 273 0.81 -1.42 11.21
N GLY A 274 0.14 -2.39 10.59
CA GLY A 274 -1.31 -2.47 10.48
C GLY A 274 -1.78 -3.50 9.47
N GLU A 275 -3.03 -3.37 9.04
CA GLU A 275 -3.69 -4.33 8.14
C GLU A 275 -4.40 -3.62 6.99
N LEU A 276 -4.45 -4.31 5.86
CA LEU A 276 -5.09 -3.89 4.62
C LEU A 276 -6.16 -4.90 4.22
N VAL A 277 -7.21 -4.42 3.56
CA VAL A 277 -8.17 -5.26 2.82
C VAL A 277 -8.16 -4.92 1.35
N VAL A 278 -8.15 -5.91 0.48
CA VAL A 278 -8.13 -5.73 -0.98
C VAL A 278 -9.51 -5.31 -1.47
N LEU A 279 -9.57 -4.18 -2.18
CA LEU A 279 -10.79 -3.60 -2.78
C LEU A 279 -10.95 -3.97 -4.25
N ASN A 280 -9.84 -3.99 -4.99
CA ASN A 280 -9.82 -4.23 -6.43
C ASN A 280 -8.55 -4.99 -6.82
N VAL A 281 -8.65 -5.79 -7.87
CA VAL A 281 -7.54 -6.64 -8.33
C VAL A 281 -7.41 -6.52 -9.84
N THR A 282 -6.20 -6.25 -10.30
CA THR A 282 -5.79 -6.34 -11.71
C THR A 282 -4.86 -7.54 -11.89
N PRO A 283 -4.45 -7.89 -13.09
CA PRO A 283 -3.56 -9.04 -13.29
C PRO A 283 -2.23 -8.97 -12.53
N THR A 284 -1.68 -7.77 -12.34
CA THR A 284 -0.33 -7.56 -11.78
C THR A 284 -0.30 -6.70 -10.51
N SER A 285 -1.45 -6.19 -10.09
CA SER A 285 -1.55 -5.35 -8.90
C SER A 285 -2.87 -5.56 -8.18
N SER A 286 -2.95 -5.07 -6.97
CA SER A 286 -4.20 -4.91 -6.24
C SER A 286 -4.26 -3.56 -5.55
N THR A 287 -5.46 -3.00 -5.47
CA THR A 287 -5.75 -1.81 -4.67
C THR A 287 -6.30 -2.28 -3.33
N ALA A 288 -5.70 -1.84 -2.25
CA ALA A 288 -6.10 -2.19 -0.91
C ALA A 288 -6.37 -0.93 -0.06
N MET A 289 -7.23 -1.06 0.93
CA MET A 289 -7.54 -0.02 1.90
C MET A 289 -6.95 -0.39 3.26
N VAL A 290 -6.37 0.58 3.94
CA VAL A 290 -5.91 0.42 5.32
C VAL A 290 -7.13 0.31 6.24
N THR A 291 -7.33 -0.87 6.82
CA THR A 291 -8.42 -1.13 7.78
C THR A 291 -8.03 -0.75 9.20
N PHE A 292 -6.75 -0.87 9.49
CA PHE A 292 -6.16 -0.58 10.78
C PHE A 292 -4.69 -0.18 10.60
N ALA A 293 -4.27 0.90 11.24
CA ALA A 293 -2.88 1.33 11.33
C ALA A 293 -2.52 1.68 12.77
N LEU A 294 -1.50 1.03 13.30
CA LEU A 294 -0.90 1.34 14.59
C LEU A 294 0.16 2.43 14.46
N GLN A 295 0.82 2.44 13.32
CA GLN A 295 1.79 3.46 12.92
C GLN A 295 1.58 3.78 11.43
N ASP A 296 2.13 4.90 10.99
CA ASP A 296 2.14 5.29 9.59
C ASP A 296 2.86 4.24 8.72
N MET A 297 2.22 3.90 7.63
CA MET A 297 2.80 3.06 6.58
C MET A 297 3.40 3.96 5.50
N HIS A 298 4.35 3.43 4.75
CA HIS A 298 5.00 4.14 3.66
C HIS A 298 4.99 3.30 2.38
N ALA A 299 5.05 3.96 1.24
CA ALA A 299 5.39 3.26 0.00
C ALA A 299 6.76 2.59 0.18
N GLY A 300 6.85 1.31 -0.18
CA GLY A 300 8.04 0.50 0.06
C GLY A 300 7.94 -0.48 1.22
N ASP A 301 7.00 -0.29 2.15
CA ASP A 301 6.75 -1.28 3.21
C ASP A 301 6.32 -2.62 2.61
N THR A 302 6.68 -3.69 3.30
CA THR A 302 6.28 -5.05 2.92
C THR A 302 4.88 -5.37 3.43
N ALA A 303 4.17 -6.21 2.69
CA ALA A 303 2.86 -6.69 3.08
C ALA A 303 2.81 -8.22 2.92
N GLU A 304 2.26 -8.92 3.87
CA GLU A 304 2.12 -10.37 3.86
C GLU A 304 0.64 -10.74 3.92
N LYS A 305 0.22 -11.63 3.02
CA LYS A 305 -1.16 -12.15 3.04
C LYS A 305 -1.42 -12.86 4.35
N ILE A 306 -2.60 -12.61 4.94
CA ILE A 306 -3.08 -13.26 6.16
C ILE A 306 -4.47 -13.86 5.90
N SER A 307 -4.84 -14.87 6.68
CA SER A 307 -6.10 -15.61 6.49
C SER A 307 -7.35 -14.80 6.86
N GLY A 308 -7.18 -13.68 7.56
CA GLY A 308 -8.27 -12.79 8.00
C GLY A 308 -7.79 -11.82 9.07
N PRO A 309 -8.64 -10.85 9.47
CA PRO A 309 -8.33 -9.96 10.57
C PRO A 309 -8.15 -10.80 11.83
N ASN A 310 -7.25 -10.40 12.71
CA ASN A 310 -6.94 -11.09 13.97
C ASN A 310 -6.21 -12.45 13.83
N SER A 311 -5.65 -12.79 12.69
CA SER A 311 -4.81 -13.99 12.62
C SER A 311 -3.51 -13.79 13.42
N VAL A 312 -3.61 -13.80 14.75
CA VAL A 312 -2.50 -14.25 15.59
C VAL A 312 -2.32 -15.70 15.18
N ALA A 313 -1.22 -16.01 14.50
CA ALA A 313 -0.94 -17.37 14.10
C ALA A 313 -1.02 -18.24 15.35
N GLU A 314 -2.02 -19.11 15.42
CA GLU A 314 -1.99 -20.22 16.38
C GLU A 314 -0.75 -21.04 16.01
N GLN A 315 0.32 -20.80 16.74
CA GLN A 315 1.48 -21.67 16.68
C GLN A 315 1.07 -23.00 17.26
N LYS A 316 0.76 -23.96 16.37
CA LYS A 316 0.68 -25.38 16.72
C LYS A 316 2.07 -25.97 16.96
#